data_e9045884c3b41c9dce96e5b20861e98e
#
_entry.id   e9045884c3b41c9dce96e5b20861e98e
#
_cell.length_a   1.000
_cell.length_b   1.000
_cell.length_c   1.000
_cell.angle_alpha   90.00
_cell.angle_beta   90.00
_cell.angle_gamma   90.00
#
_symmetry.space_group_name_H-M   'P 1'
#
loop_
_entity.id
_entity.type
_entity.pdbx_description
1 polymer ?
#
loop_
_entity_poly.entity_id
_entity_poly.type
_entity_poly.pdbx_seq_one_letter_code
_entity_poly.pdbx_strand_id
1 'polypeptide(L)'
;VQRLQNEQKFEAAFDVVESIRLRAAENDDADERTRAIVEQVKLRSALDGYETAVRFLKDTPWPDDEVARSILDLYYAHSLATYVHAYSWEIRQRERVETSGELDLKKWDVDQIVEARDPGGRHALAAHDVHQDPALNR
;
A
#
# COMPACT_ATOMS: atom_id res chain seq x y z
N VAL A 1 0.55 28.99 11.87
CA VAL A 1 0.83 28.53 13.24
C VAL A 1 0.07 27.24 13.56
N GLN A 2 -1.25 27.20 13.34
CA GLN A 2 -2.07 26.03 13.69
C GLN A 2 -1.72 24.77 12.86
N ARG A 3 -1.35 24.93 11.61
CA ARG A 3 -0.87 23.83 10.75
C ARG A 3 0.39 23.18 11.31
N LEU A 4 1.40 23.98 11.67
CA LEU A 4 2.65 23.48 12.25
C LEU A 4 2.43 22.77 13.59
N GLN A 5 1.51 23.28 14.43
CA GLN A 5 1.16 22.61 15.69
C GLN A 5 0.47 21.26 15.46
N ASN A 6 -0.35 21.15 14.43
CA ASN A 6 -0.99 19.89 14.08
C ASN A 6 0.04 18.89 13.52
N GLU A 7 0.92 19.33 12.62
CA GLU A 7 2.00 18.50 12.08
C GLU A 7 2.87 17.93 13.22
N GLN A 8 3.30 18.77 14.17
CA GLN A 8 4.07 18.32 15.33
C GLN A 8 3.33 17.30 16.22
N LYS A 9 2.02 17.45 16.38
CA LYS A 9 1.21 16.49 17.14
C LYS A 9 1.10 15.14 16.42
N PHE A 10 0.97 15.16 15.10
CA PHE A 10 0.93 13.93 14.31
C PHE A 10 2.28 13.21 14.31
N GLU A 11 3.40 13.93 14.19
CA GLU A 11 4.73 13.34 14.28
C GLU A 11 4.99 12.73 15.66
N ALA A 12 4.64 13.44 16.73
CA ALA A 12 4.76 12.91 18.09
C ALA A 12 3.88 11.66 18.30
N ALA A 13 2.68 11.66 17.76
CA ALA A 13 1.81 10.49 17.79
C ALA A 13 2.41 9.32 17.00
N PHE A 14 3.01 9.59 15.85
CA PHE A 14 3.68 8.58 15.04
C PHE A 14 4.84 7.92 15.81
N ASP A 15 5.67 8.69 16.49
CA ASP A 15 6.79 8.18 17.29
C ASP A 15 6.32 7.28 18.44
N VAL A 16 5.22 7.65 19.10
CA VAL A 16 4.61 6.82 20.16
C VAL A 16 4.13 5.49 19.58
N VAL A 17 3.42 5.53 18.46
CA VAL A 17 2.91 4.32 17.80
C VAL A 17 4.06 3.45 17.28
N GLU A 18 5.15 4.06 16.79
CA GLU A 18 6.35 3.34 16.37
C GLU A 18 6.98 2.57 17.55
N SER A 19 7.06 3.19 18.71
CA SER A 19 7.55 2.52 19.92
C SER A 19 6.68 1.32 20.32
N ILE A 20 5.36 1.43 20.17
CA ILE A 20 4.43 0.33 20.41
C ILE A 20 4.66 -0.78 19.38
N ARG A 21 4.79 -0.45 18.11
CA ARG A 21 5.03 -1.41 17.03
C ARG A 21 6.32 -2.22 17.24
N LEU A 22 7.39 -1.55 17.62
CA LEU A 22 8.69 -2.20 17.88
C LEU A 22 8.61 -3.14 19.09
N ARG A 23 7.99 -2.70 20.17
CA ARG A 23 7.78 -3.55 21.36
C ARG A 23 6.90 -4.75 21.06
N ALA A 24 5.84 -4.56 20.28
CA ALA A 24 4.97 -5.66 19.86
C ALA A 24 5.73 -6.68 18.99
N ALA A 25 6.64 -6.22 18.12
CA ALA A 25 7.49 -7.10 17.33
C ALA A 25 8.47 -7.90 18.21
N GLU A 26 9.06 -7.29 19.24
CA GLU A 26 9.94 -7.96 20.19
C GLU A 26 9.21 -9.03 21.02
N ASN A 27 7.95 -8.81 21.33
CA ASN A 27 7.11 -9.73 22.11
C ASN A 27 6.34 -10.76 21.24
N ASP A 28 6.54 -10.72 19.92
CA ASP A 28 5.81 -11.55 18.94
C ASP A 28 4.27 -11.38 19.05
N ASP A 29 3.82 -10.17 19.41
CA ASP A 29 2.41 -9.80 19.47
C ASP A 29 1.93 -9.28 18.11
N ALA A 30 1.43 -10.20 17.29
CA ALA A 30 0.94 -9.90 15.95
C ALA A 30 -0.26 -8.94 15.96
N ASP A 31 -1.15 -9.05 16.94
CA ASP A 31 -2.34 -8.21 17.04
C ASP A 31 -1.98 -6.74 17.35
N GLU A 32 -1.17 -6.53 18.39
CA GLU A 32 -0.73 -5.18 18.76
C GLU A 32 0.14 -4.56 17.65
N ARG A 33 1.02 -5.35 17.04
CA ARG A 33 1.83 -4.92 15.90
C ARG A 33 0.97 -4.50 14.70
N THR A 34 -0.06 -5.27 14.38
CA THR A 34 -0.98 -4.95 13.28
C THR A 34 -1.74 -3.66 13.56
N ARG A 35 -2.27 -3.48 14.76
CA ARG A 35 -2.95 -2.24 15.17
C ARG A 35 -2.02 -1.02 15.05
N ALA A 36 -0.79 -1.15 15.51
CA ALA A 36 0.20 -0.09 15.40
C ALA A 36 0.50 0.27 13.94
N ILE A 37 0.68 -0.70 13.05
CA ILE A 37 0.88 -0.46 11.62
C ILE A 37 -0.32 0.28 11.01
N VAL A 38 -1.55 -0.14 11.32
CA VAL A 38 -2.78 0.53 10.84
C VAL A 38 -2.84 1.98 11.30
N GLU A 39 -2.53 2.26 12.58
CA GLU A 39 -2.51 3.64 13.08
C GLU A 39 -1.41 4.48 12.41
N GLN A 40 -0.25 3.90 12.14
CA GLN A 40 0.82 4.58 11.39
C GLN A 40 0.37 4.93 9.96
N VAL A 41 -0.34 4.03 9.28
CA VAL A 41 -0.90 4.29 7.94
C VAL A 41 -1.87 5.48 7.97
N LYS A 42 -2.75 5.52 8.96
CA LYS A 42 -3.70 6.64 9.14
C LYS A 42 -2.97 7.97 9.37
N LEU A 43 -1.96 7.97 10.25
CA LEU A 43 -1.16 9.15 10.54
C LEU A 43 -0.38 9.62 9.29
N ARG A 44 0.22 8.70 8.54
CA ARG A 44 0.91 9.02 7.28
C ARG A 44 -0.04 9.59 6.23
N SER A 45 -1.24 9.03 6.10
CA SER A 45 -2.25 9.56 5.17
C SER A 45 -2.65 11.00 5.51
N ALA A 46 -2.74 11.30 6.80
CA ALA A 46 -3.11 12.64 7.27
C ALA A 46 -1.99 13.69 7.11
N LEU A 47 -0.73 13.26 7.31
CA LEU A 47 0.44 14.14 7.23
C LEU A 47 0.94 14.34 5.80
N ASP A 48 1.21 13.24 5.13
CA ASP A 48 2.03 13.19 3.91
C ASP A 48 1.24 12.76 2.67
N GLY A 49 -0.03 12.43 2.87
CA GLY A 49 -0.94 12.00 1.80
C GLY A 49 -0.91 10.50 1.51
N TYR A 50 -1.76 10.10 0.57
CA TYR A 50 -2.06 8.70 0.28
C TYR A 50 -0.87 7.93 -0.31
N GLU A 51 -0.05 8.57 -1.13
CA GLU A 51 1.14 7.93 -1.72
C GLU A 51 2.13 7.47 -0.65
N THR A 52 2.43 8.34 0.31
CA THR A 52 3.36 8.04 1.40
C THR A 52 2.81 6.94 2.30
N ALA A 53 1.51 6.92 2.56
CA ALA A 53 0.85 5.86 3.32
C ALA A 53 0.95 4.50 2.63
N VAL A 54 0.74 4.44 1.32
CA VAL A 54 0.88 3.20 0.52
C VAL A 54 2.32 2.70 0.53
N ARG A 55 3.30 3.58 0.33
CA ARG A 55 4.73 3.24 0.41
C ARG A 55 5.10 2.70 1.78
N PHE A 56 4.68 3.39 2.84
CA PHE A 56 4.93 2.98 4.20
C PHE A 56 4.40 1.56 4.47
N LEU A 57 3.16 1.28 4.06
CA LEU A 57 2.54 -0.02 4.27
C LEU A 57 3.22 -1.13 3.46
N LYS A 58 3.66 -0.84 2.23
CA LYS A 58 4.43 -1.77 1.41
C LYS A 58 5.79 -2.08 2.01
N ASP A 59 6.51 -1.08 2.49
CA ASP A 59 7.90 -1.20 2.93
C ASP A 59 8.03 -1.68 4.39
N THR A 60 6.96 -1.55 5.19
CA THR A 60 6.94 -2.02 6.57
C THR A 60 6.87 -3.54 6.63
N PRO A 61 7.72 -4.22 7.43
CA PRO A 61 7.62 -5.66 7.62
C PRO A 61 6.32 -6.04 8.35
N TRP A 62 5.54 -6.93 7.75
CA TRP A 62 4.28 -7.39 8.31
C TRP A 62 4.51 -8.58 9.26
N PRO A 63 3.63 -8.75 10.28
CA PRO A 63 3.63 -9.97 11.09
C PRO A 63 3.45 -11.21 10.21
N ASP A 64 3.96 -12.36 10.68
CA ASP A 64 3.86 -13.64 9.96
C ASP A 64 2.59 -14.44 10.35
N ASP A 65 1.61 -13.73 10.89
CA ASP A 65 0.30 -14.25 11.26
C ASP A 65 -0.68 -14.09 10.10
N GLU A 66 -1.46 -15.15 9.82
CA GLU A 66 -2.37 -15.18 8.67
C GLU A 66 -3.50 -14.13 8.78
N VAL A 67 -4.07 -13.96 9.98
CA VAL A 67 -5.13 -12.97 10.22
C VAL A 67 -4.58 -11.56 10.11
N ALA A 68 -3.43 -11.30 10.71
CA ALA A 68 -2.74 -10.01 10.62
C ALA A 68 -2.44 -9.64 9.17
N ARG A 69 -1.92 -10.57 8.38
CA ARG A 69 -1.64 -10.36 6.95
C ARG A 69 -2.90 -10.05 6.16
N SER A 70 -3.99 -10.76 6.42
CA SER A 70 -5.28 -10.51 5.75
C SER A 70 -5.82 -9.11 6.04
N ILE A 71 -5.69 -8.64 7.27
CA ILE A 71 -6.08 -7.28 7.67
C ILE A 71 -5.21 -6.24 6.95
N LEU A 72 -3.89 -6.44 6.92
CA LEU A 72 -2.97 -5.51 6.27
C LEU A 72 -3.11 -5.50 4.75
N ASP A 73 -3.39 -6.64 4.13
CA ASP A 73 -3.72 -6.73 2.70
C ASP A 73 -4.98 -5.93 2.37
N LEU A 74 -6.00 -6.00 3.22
CA LEU A 74 -7.22 -5.22 3.06
C LEU A 74 -6.94 -3.70 3.16
N TYR A 75 -6.14 -3.29 4.14
CA TYR A 75 -5.72 -1.89 4.26
C TYR A 75 -4.86 -1.43 3.09
N TYR A 76 -3.98 -2.29 2.59
CA TYR A 76 -3.17 -2.01 1.42
C TYR A 76 -4.03 -1.81 0.17
N ALA A 77 -4.96 -2.72 -0.09
CA ALA A 77 -5.90 -2.61 -1.20
C ALA A 77 -6.78 -1.35 -1.08
N HIS A 78 -7.26 -1.03 0.12
CA HIS A 78 -8.03 0.18 0.38
C HIS A 78 -7.22 1.46 0.13
N SER A 79 -5.98 1.49 0.60
CA SER A 79 -5.07 2.63 0.41
C SER A 79 -4.74 2.86 -1.07
N LEU A 80 -4.50 1.79 -1.84
CA LEU A 80 -4.31 1.85 -3.28
C LEU A 80 -5.56 2.36 -4.01
N ALA A 81 -6.74 1.84 -3.65
CA ALA A 81 -8.00 2.28 -4.24
C ALA A 81 -8.27 3.77 -3.95
N THR A 82 -7.98 4.23 -2.75
CA THR A 82 -8.12 5.64 -2.36
C THR A 82 -7.14 6.52 -3.15
N TYR A 83 -5.89 6.07 -3.31
CA TYR A 83 -4.90 6.76 -4.13
C TYR A 83 -5.37 6.87 -5.60
N VAL A 84 -5.80 5.77 -6.19
CA VAL A 84 -6.30 5.75 -7.59
C VAL A 84 -7.50 6.69 -7.75
N HIS A 85 -8.43 6.68 -6.78
CA HIS A 85 -9.60 7.55 -6.82
C HIS A 85 -9.22 9.04 -6.75
N ALA A 86 -8.32 9.39 -5.84
CA ALA A 86 -7.87 10.77 -5.64
C ALA A 86 -7.06 11.34 -6.84
N TYR A 87 -6.28 10.50 -7.49
CA TYR A 87 -5.37 10.91 -8.58
C TYR A 87 -5.70 10.32 -9.93
N SER A 88 -6.90 9.76 -10.11
CA SER A 88 -7.28 9.01 -11.32
C SER A 88 -7.11 9.81 -12.62
N TRP A 89 -7.45 11.09 -12.62
CA TRP A 89 -7.30 11.93 -13.81
C TRP A 89 -5.83 12.18 -14.14
N GLU A 90 -4.98 12.40 -13.15
CA GLU A 90 -3.54 12.61 -13.28
C GLU A 90 -2.85 11.32 -13.76
N ILE A 91 -3.22 10.19 -13.18
CA ILE A 91 -2.68 8.87 -13.53
C ILE A 91 -3.01 8.50 -14.98
N ARG A 92 -4.24 8.78 -15.44
CA ARG A 92 -4.67 8.51 -16.82
C ARG A 92 -3.99 9.37 -17.88
N GLN A 93 -3.49 10.52 -17.50
CA GLN A 93 -2.77 11.43 -18.40
C GLN A 93 -1.31 11.02 -18.62
N ARG A 94 -0.78 10.12 -17.84
CA ARG A 94 0.61 9.71 -17.90
C ARG A 94 0.83 8.61 -18.91
N GLU A 95 1.96 8.69 -19.59
CA GLU A 95 2.46 7.55 -20.36
C GLU A 95 2.87 6.43 -19.41
N ARG A 96 2.64 5.18 -19.84
CA ARG A 96 3.04 3.99 -19.10
C ARG A 96 4.57 3.91 -19.02
N VAL A 97 5.08 3.96 -17.81
CA VAL A 97 6.52 3.90 -17.54
C VAL A 97 6.87 2.56 -16.92
N GLU A 98 7.89 1.88 -17.46
CA GLU A 98 8.45 0.70 -16.83
C GLU A 98 9.07 1.07 -15.49
N THR A 99 8.65 0.37 -14.43
CA THR A 99 9.18 0.59 -13.09
C THR A 99 10.55 -0.06 -12.93
N SER A 100 11.53 0.72 -12.52
CA SER A 100 12.91 0.27 -12.26
C SER A 100 13.12 -0.35 -10.87
N GLY A 101 12.09 -0.92 -10.27
CA GLY A 101 12.16 -1.61 -8.98
C GLY A 101 11.78 -0.76 -7.75
N GLU A 102 11.84 0.55 -7.79
CA GLU A 102 11.31 1.41 -6.74
C GLU A 102 9.87 1.81 -7.02
N LEU A 103 9.03 1.77 -5.96
CA LEU A 103 7.64 2.17 -6.06
C LEU A 103 7.53 3.70 -6.18
N ASP A 104 7.20 4.20 -7.37
CA ASP A 104 6.79 5.58 -7.58
C ASP A 104 5.37 5.61 -8.16
N LEU A 105 4.39 5.70 -7.29
CA LEU A 105 2.96 5.64 -7.64
C LEU A 105 2.54 6.77 -8.57
N LYS A 106 3.20 7.91 -8.54
CA LYS A 106 2.91 9.02 -9.43
C LYS A 106 3.34 8.78 -10.88
N LYS A 107 4.21 7.79 -11.10
CA LYS A 107 4.64 7.36 -12.43
C LYS A 107 3.87 6.15 -12.95
N TRP A 108 3.07 5.51 -12.13
CA TRP A 108 2.27 4.37 -12.54
C TRP A 108 1.00 4.79 -13.27
N ASP A 109 0.62 4.05 -14.29
CA ASP A 109 -0.71 4.12 -14.87
C ASP A 109 -1.72 3.28 -14.07
N VAL A 110 -2.99 3.34 -14.45
CA VAL A 110 -4.07 2.63 -13.75
C VAL A 110 -3.86 1.12 -13.77
N ASP A 111 -3.37 0.57 -14.88
CA ASP A 111 -3.17 -0.87 -15.03
C ASP A 111 -2.07 -1.38 -14.10
N GLN A 112 -0.96 -0.65 -14.01
CA GLN A 112 0.14 -1.00 -13.10
C GLN A 112 -0.28 -0.97 -11.62
N ILE A 113 -1.14 -0.03 -11.23
CA ILE A 113 -1.66 0.04 -9.88
C ILE A 113 -2.61 -1.12 -9.58
N VAL A 114 -3.44 -1.51 -10.53
CA VAL A 114 -4.34 -2.67 -10.41
C VAL A 114 -3.53 -3.97 -10.28
N GLU A 115 -2.46 -4.15 -11.05
CA GLU A 115 -1.55 -5.30 -10.91
C GLU A 115 -0.88 -5.36 -9.54
N ALA A 116 -0.41 -4.23 -9.00
CA ALA A 116 0.19 -4.17 -7.67
C ALA A 116 -0.80 -4.52 -6.54
N ARG A 117 -2.09 -4.32 -6.77
CA ARG A 117 -3.17 -4.69 -5.84
C ARG A 117 -3.39 -6.18 -5.73
N ASP A 118 -2.98 -6.97 -6.73
CA ASP A 118 -3.02 -8.43 -6.71
C ASP A 118 -1.59 -9.00 -6.58
N PRO A 119 -1.06 -9.11 -5.37
CA PRO A 119 0.32 -9.57 -5.14
C PRO A 119 0.56 -11.03 -5.55
N GLY A 120 -0.51 -11.79 -5.80
CA GLY A 120 -0.41 -13.16 -6.30
C GLY A 120 -0.26 -13.28 -7.82
N GLY A 121 -0.56 -12.23 -8.57
CA GLY A 121 -0.52 -12.21 -10.04
C GLY A 121 -1.42 -13.26 -10.72
N ARG A 122 -2.26 -13.94 -9.96
CA ARG A 122 -2.99 -15.13 -10.42
C ARG A 122 -4.05 -14.81 -11.46
N HIS A 123 -4.66 -13.64 -11.39
CA HIS A 123 -5.71 -13.24 -12.35
C HIS A 123 -5.12 -12.74 -13.67
N ALA A 124 -4.01 -12.04 -13.66
CA ALA A 124 -3.34 -11.57 -14.86
C ALA A 124 -2.75 -12.74 -15.68
N LEU A 125 -2.18 -13.75 -15.02
CA LEU A 125 -1.63 -14.94 -15.66
C LEU A 125 -2.72 -15.83 -16.26
N ALA A 126 -3.86 -16.02 -15.60
CA ALA A 126 -4.97 -16.82 -16.09
C ALA A 126 -5.65 -16.18 -17.31
N ALA A 127 -5.77 -14.85 -17.37
CA ALA A 127 -6.31 -14.13 -18.51
C ALA A 127 -5.38 -14.15 -19.74
N HIS A 128 -4.09 -14.26 -19.52
CA HIS A 128 -3.11 -14.27 -20.60
C HIS A 128 -3.00 -15.62 -21.33
N ASP A 129 -3.13 -16.73 -20.60
CA ASP A 129 -3.03 -18.07 -21.17
C ASP A 129 -4.24 -18.46 -22.03
N VAL A 130 -5.40 -17.90 -21.79
CA VAL A 130 -6.61 -18.19 -22.59
C VAL A 130 -6.56 -17.54 -23.98
N HIS A 131 -5.77 -16.50 -24.19
CA HIS A 131 -5.76 -15.73 -25.45
C HIS A 131 -4.65 -16.11 -26.42
N GLN A 132 -3.76 -17.03 -26.06
CA GLN A 132 -2.58 -17.37 -26.87
C GLN A 132 -2.47 -18.86 -27.23
N ASP A 133 -3.55 -19.60 -27.21
CA ASP A 133 -3.50 -20.96 -27.74
C ASP A 133 -3.63 -20.92 -29.28
N PRO A 134 -2.54 -21.12 -30.03
CA PRO A 134 -2.58 -21.10 -31.49
C PRO A 134 -3.35 -22.27 -32.09
N ALA A 135 -3.78 -23.24 -31.27
CA ALA A 135 -4.58 -24.38 -31.69
C ALA A 135 -6.06 -24.03 -31.97
N LEU A 136 -6.53 -22.86 -31.53
CA LEU A 136 -7.93 -22.42 -31.76
C LEU A 136 -8.12 -21.64 -33.06
N ASN A 137 -7.04 -21.37 -33.82
CA ASN A 137 -7.10 -20.64 -35.08
C ASN A 137 -6.90 -21.55 -36.33
N ARG A 138 -7.22 -22.82 -36.22
CA ARG A 138 -7.22 -23.73 -37.39
C ARG A 138 -8.61 -24.28 -37.68
#